data_d282da72783b33dd679552adf6589ab2
#
_entry.id   d282da72783b33dd679552adf6589ab2
#
_cell.length_a   1.000
_cell.length_b   1.000
_cell.length_c   1.000
_cell.angle_alpha   90.00
_cell.angle_beta   90.00
_cell.angle_gamma   90.00
#
_symmetry.space_group_name_H-M   'P 1'
#
loop_
_entity.id
_entity.type
_entity.pdbx_description
1 polymer ?
#
loop_
_entity_poly.entity_id
_entity_poly.type
_entity_poly.pdbx_seq_one_letter_code
_entity_poly.pdbx_strand_id
1 'polypeptide(L)'
;MWLGLAFPDGMILLDNPNAGFITDPMAWPTSTIQADMIYLNAQRAGIGQPEYHLYADKIFRTDQIIIAAYSAQWGLVTPWMLGLNLIMSSLRVCVEWSYGKVKYLFKSLSLKMAQKMIGSRPVDDFICATLFTNCRTCYQLDGPFRTTFGVPPPSIHEYLGQ
;
A
#
# COMPACT_ATOMS: atom_id res chain seq x y z
N MET A 1 -9.18 -7.72 7.82
CA MET A 1 -8.11 -6.71 7.72
C MET A 1 -7.33 -6.94 6.44
N TRP A 2 -6.78 -5.90 5.84
CA TRP A 2 -6.05 -5.95 4.58
C TRP A 2 -4.67 -5.34 4.75
N LEU A 3 -3.65 -6.03 4.28
CA LEU A 3 -2.40 -5.37 3.93
C LEU A 3 -2.53 -4.84 2.51
N GLY A 4 -2.01 -3.65 2.26
CA GLY A 4 -2.01 -3.07 0.93
C GLY A 4 -0.87 -2.11 0.74
N LEU A 5 -0.40 -2.04 -0.49
CA LEU A 5 0.60 -1.10 -0.95
C LEU A 5 -0.05 -0.01 -1.79
N ALA A 6 0.40 1.22 -1.60
CA ALA A 6 0.14 2.31 -2.53
C ALA A 6 1.45 2.62 -3.27
N PHE A 7 1.36 2.68 -4.58
CA PHE A 7 2.50 2.97 -5.45
C PHE A 7 2.55 4.46 -5.82
N PRO A 8 3.74 4.98 -6.18
CA PRO A 8 3.92 6.37 -6.59
C PRO A 8 3.10 6.79 -7.82
N ASP A 9 2.70 5.84 -8.66
CA ASP A 9 1.83 6.03 -9.82
C ASP A 9 0.33 6.09 -9.47
N GLY A 10 -0.01 5.88 -8.19
CA GLY A 10 -1.37 5.88 -7.68
C GLY A 10 -2.09 4.53 -7.78
N MET A 11 -1.39 3.48 -8.17
CA MET A 11 -1.91 2.12 -8.15
C MET A 11 -1.97 1.58 -6.72
N ILE A 12 -2.85 0.62 -6.49
CA ILE A 12 -3.05 -0.04 -5.19
C ILE A 12 -2.92 -1.54 -5.38
N LEU A 13 -2.06 -2.18 -4.60
CA LEU A 13 -1.98 -3.63 -4.50
C LEU A 13 -2.57 -4.06 -3.16
N LEU A 14 -3.45 -5.04 -3.18
CA LEU A 14 -4.00 -5.67 -1.98
C LEU A 14 -3.42 -7.07 -1.84
N ASP A 15 -3.06 -7.40 -0.62
CA ASP A 15 -2.75 -8.77 -0.22
C ASP A 15 -4.03 -9.57 0.07
N ASN A 16 -3.89 -10.85 0.34
CA ASN A 16 -5.00 -11.69 0.78
C ASN A 16 -5.62 -11.17 2.08
N PRO A 17 -6.95 -11.26 2.22
CA PRO A 17 -7.62 -10.79 3.42
C PRO A 17 -7.25 -11.66 4.63
N ASN A 18 -6.85 -11.00 5.71
CA ASN A 18 -6.57 -11.66 6.97
C ASN A 18 -7.77 -11.62 7.92
N ALA A 19 -7.85 -12.59 8.83
CA ALA A 19 -8.86 -12.58 9.88
C ALA A 19 -8.78 -11.29 10.71
N GLY A 20 -9.92 -10.77 11.16
CA GLY A 20 -10.02 -9.46 11.80
C GLY A 20 -9.25 -9.31 13.13
N PHE A 21 -8.80 -10.40 13.73
CA PHE A 21 -7.97 -10.41 14.95
C PHE A 21 -6.46 -10.37 14.66
N ILE A 22 -6.05 -10.56 13.39
CA ILE A 22 -4.64 -10.49 12.98
C ILE A 22 -4.29 -9.02 12.75
N THR A 23 -3.27 -8.51 13.45
CA THR A 23 -2.74 -7.15 13.21
C THR A 23 -1.84 -7.12 11.98
N ASP A 24 -1.66 -5.92 11.38
CA ASP A 24 -0.82 -5.78 10.17
C ASP A 24 0.60 -6.33 10.34
N PRO A 25 1.33 -6.10 11.47
CA PRO A 25 2.64 -6.71 11.68
C PRO A 25 2.61 -8.24 11.82
N MET A 26 1.51 -8.82 12.29
CA MET A 26 1.36 -10.28 12.39
C MET A 26 1.02 -10.90 11.02
N ALA A 27 0.36 -10.16 10.14
CA ALA A 27 0.04 -10.60 8.78
C ALA A 27 1.25 -10.54 7.84
N TRP A 28 2.20 -9.63 8.11
CA TRP A 28 3.34 -9.37 7.23
C TRP A 28 4.19 -10.62 6.91
N PRO A 29 4.59 -11.48 7.87
CA PRO A 29 5.43 -12.64 7.57
C PRO A 29 4.79 -13.69 6.67
N THR A 30 3.47 -13.67 6.50
CA THR A 30 2.71 -14.58 5.65
C THR A 30 2.12 -13.91 4.42
N SER A 31 2.48 -12.65 4.22
CA SER A 31 2.02 -11.81 3.12
C SER A 31 2.59 -12.28 1.77
N THR A 32 1.75 -12.34 0.73
CA THR A 32 2.22 -12.56 -0.63
C THR A 32 3.09 -11.41 -1.10
N ILE A 33 2.80 -10.19 -0.64
CA ILE A 33 3.61 -8.99 -0.92
C ILE A 33 5.05 -9.17 -0.42
N GLN A 34 5.24 -9.75 0.78
CA GLN A 34 6.58 -10.01 1.30
C GLN A 34 7.33 -11.00 0.40
N ALA A 35 6.68 -12.10 0.01
CA ALA A 35 7.28 -13.11 -0.85
C ALA A 35 7.68 -12.52 -2.22
N ASP A 36 6.81 -11.72 -2.82
CA ASP A 36 7.06 -11.05 -4.10
C ASP A 36 8.23 -10.06 -4.00
N MET A 37 8.32 -9.30 -2.91
CA MET A 37 9.42 -8.36 -2.67
C MET A 37 10.77 -9.07 -2.49
N ILE A 38 10.80 -10.20 -1.76
CA ILE A 38 12.00 -11.03 -1.62
C ILE A 38 12.46 -11.52 -3.01
N TYR A 39 11.52 -12.03 -3.81
CA TYR A 39 11.82 -12.51 -5.17
C TYR A 39 12.35 -11.39 -6.07
N LEU A 40 11.70 -10.23 -6.09
CA LEU A 40 12.13 -9.07 -6.88
C LEU A 40 13.52 -8.58 -6.45
N ASN A 41 13.79 -8.49 -5.15
CA ASN A 41 15.08 -8.04 -4.64
C ASN A 41 16.20 -9.04 -4.97
N ALA A 42 15.93 -10.34 -4.94
CA ALA A 42 16.88 -11.35 -5.38
C ALA A 42 17.26 -11.20 -6.86
N GLN A 43 16.28 -10.91 -7.73
CA GLN A 43 16.54 -10.65 -9.16
C GLN A 43 17.38 -9.38 -9.35
N ARG A 44 17.07 -8.30 -8.63
CA ARG A 44 17.80 -7.02 -8.71
C ARG A 44 19.24 -7.16 -8.22
N ALA A 45 19.46 -7.88 -7.14
CA ALA A 45 20.80 -8.18 -6.63
C ALA A 45 21.62 -8.94 -7.67
N GLY A 46 21.02 -9.88 -8.41
CA GLY A 46 21.67 -10.63 -9.49
C GLY A 46 22.18 -9.77 -10.65
N ILE A 47 21.65 -8.57 -10.83
CA ILE A 47 22.07 -7.61 -11.87
C ILE A 47 22.73 -6.35 -11.30
N GLY A 48 23.11 -6.38 -10.01
CA GLY A 48 23.81 -5.28 -9.34
C GLY A 48 22.97 -4.01 -9.13
N GLN A 49 21.65 -4.13 -9.12
CA GLN A 49 20.76 -3.01 -8.85
C GLN A 49 20.39 -2.91 -7.37
N PRO A 50 20.13 -1.70 -6.85
CA PRO A 50 19.70 -1.51 -5.47
C PRO A 50 18.37 -2.21 -5.18
N GLU A 51 18.23 -2.73 -3.96
CA GLU A 51 17.00 -3.36 -3.50
C GLU A 51 15.85 -2.36 -3.34
N TYR A 52 14.63 -2.86 -3.49
CA TYR A 52 13.42 -2.11 -3.16
C TYR A 52 13.09 -2.26 -1.68
N HIS A 53 12.63 -1.18 -1.07
CA HIS A 53 12.14 -1.16 0.28
C HIS A 53 10.72 -0.59 0.33
N LEU A 54 9.95 -1.07 1.31
CA LEU A 54 8.61 -0.57 1.59
C LEU A 54 8.66 0.31 2.84
N TYR A 55 8.14 1.52 2.75
CA TYR A 55 7.96 2.35 3.92
C TYR A 55 6.64 2.01 4.64
N ALA A 56 6.74 1.67 5.92
CA ALA A 56 5.60 1.27 6.74
C ALA A 56 5.43 2.15 7.99
N ASP A 57 4.25 2.05 8.61
CA ASP A 57 3.96 2.73 9.88
C ASP A 57 4.87 2.21 11.02
N LYS A 58 5.05 3.04 12.04
CA LYS A 58 5.84 2.73 13.25
C LYS A 58 5.44 1.47 14.02
N ILE A 59 4.25 0.92 13.72
CA ILE A 59 3.79 -0.35 14.30
C ILE A 59 4.58 -1.55 13.76
N PHE A 60 5.11 -1.43 12.54
CA PHE A 60 5.98 -2.44 11.95
C PHE A 60 7.39 -2.33 12.53
N ARG A 61 8.13 -3.43 12.48
CA ARG A 61 9.58 -3.42 12.71
C ARG A 61 10.30 -3.30 11.38
N THR A 62 11.39 -2.56 11.38
CA THR A 62 12.31 -2.54 10.24
C THR A 62 12.92 -3.93 10.06
N ASP A 63 12.86 -4.44 8.84
CA ASP A 63 13.49 -5.70 8.42
C ASP A 63 14.26 -5.47 7.09
N GLN A 64 14.52 -6.52 6.34
CA GLN A 64 15.22 -6.44 5.04
C GLN A 64 14.39 -5.73 3.96
N ILE A 65 13.08 -5.70 4.09
CA ILE A 65 12.16 -5.13 3.10
C ILE A 65 11.49 -3.87 3.64
N ILE A 66 11.05 -3.90 4.90
CA ILE A 66 10.34 -2.79 5.53
C ILE A 66 11.31 -1.80 6.17
N ILE A 67 11.13 -0.53 5.83
CA ILE A 67 11.68 0.60 6.56
C ILE A 67 10.54 1.23 7.35
N ALA A 68 10.49 0.98 8.65
CA ALA A 68 9.49 1.58 9.54
C ALA A 68 9.96 2.93 10.08
N ALA A 69 9.01 3.78 10.46
CA ALA A 69 9.31 5.04 11.12
C ALA A 69 10.06 4.81 12.45
N TYR A 70 11.11 5.59 12.68
CA TYR A 70 11.86 5.54 13.93
C TYR A 70 10.95 5.89 15.12
N SER A 71 10.99 5.07 16.16
CA SER A 71 10.16 5.23 17.35
C SER A 71 10.99 5.03 18.60
N ALA A 72 10.74 5.84 19.64
CA ALA A 72 11.36 5.69 20.94
C ALA A 72 11.09 4.31 21.60
N GLN A 73 10.09 3.59 21.12
CA GLN A 73 9.79 2.22 21.50
C GLN A 73 10.92 1.23 21.15
N TRP A 74 11.71 1.57 20.12
CA TRP A 74 12.76 0.71 19.55
C TRP A 74 14.18 1.20 19.84
N GLY A 75 14.33 2.33 20.56
CA GLY A 75 15.61 2.90 20.91
C GLY A 75 15.64 4.43 20.95
N LEU A 76 16.83 4.98 21.12
CA LEU A 76 17.01 6.44 21.15
C LEU A 76 16.77 7.04 19.76
N VAL A 77 15.84 7.99 19.68
CA VAL A 77 15.54 8.72 18.44
C VAL A 77 16.36 10.01 18.38
N THR A 78 17.25 10.09 17.41
CA THR A 78 18.08 11.28 17.16
C THR A 78 17.31 12.35 16.37
N PRO A 79 17.74 13.64 16.41
CA PRO A 79 17.14 14.70 15.60
C PRO A 79 17.12 14.40 14.11
N TRP A 80 18.15 13.72 13.58
CA TRP A 80 18.21 13.29 12.18
C TRP A 80 17.11 12.27 11.86
N MET A 81 16.89 11.29 12.74
CA MET A 81 15.81 10.30 12.60
C MET A 81 14.42 10.95 12.62
N LEU A 82 14.23 12.00 13.45
CA LEU A 82 12.99 12.79 13.44
C LEU A 82 12.79 13.52 12.11
N GLY A 83 13.86 14.09 11.54
CA GLY A 83 13.82 14.71 10.23
C GLY A 83 13.42 13.72 9.13
N LEU A 84 13.99 12.52 9.13
CA LEU A 84 13.59 11.45 8.20
C LEU A 84 12.13 11.04 8.40
N ASN A 85 11.67 10.85 9.63
CA ASN A 85 10.28 10.55 9.93
C ASN A 85 9.33 11.60 9.35
N LEU A 86 9.69 12.86 9.39
CA LEU A 86 8.87 13.96 8.84
C LEU A 86 8.73 13.83 7.32
N ILE A 87 9.85 13.63 6.62
CA ILE A 87 9.85 13.43 5.16
C ILE A 87 9.01 12.19 4.80
N MET A 88 9.27 11.08 5.47
CA MET A 88 8.58 9.81 5.19
C MET A 88 7.09 9.88 5.52
N SER A 89 6.71 10.61 6.57
CA SER A 89 5.29 10.84 6.90
C SER A 89 4.55 11.61 5.82
N SER A 90 5.20 12.56 5.16
CA SER A 90 4.59 13.30 4.05
C SER A 90 4.30 12.39 2.85
N LEU A 91 5.16 11.40 2.59
CA LEU A 91 4.94 10.40 1.54
C LEU A 91 3.83 9.40 1.92
N ARG A 92 3.72 9.05 3.21
CA ARG A 92 2.69 8.12 3.71
C ARG A 92 1.26 8.62 3.51
N VAL A 93 1.04 9.93 3.43
CA VAL A 93 -0.27 10.51 3.12
C VAL A 93 -0.87 9.94 1.83
N CYS A 94 -0.02 9.51 0.89
CA CYS A 94 -0.47 8.89 -0.35
C CYS A 94 -1.21 7.57 -0.14
N VAL A 95 -0.88 6.81 0.90
CA VAL A 95 -1.63 5.59 1.28
C VAL A 95 -3.06 5.96 1.70
N GLU A 96 -3.20 7.02 2.48
CA GLU A 96 -4.51 7.53 2.90
C GLU A 96 -5.33 8.03 1.71
N TRP A 97 -4.69 8.72 0.75
CA TRP A 97 -5.34 9.13 -0.50
C TRP A 97 -5.81 7.94 -1.32
N SER A 98 -5.02 6.87 -1.41
CA SER A 98 -5.37 5.66 -2.15
C SER A 98 -6.63 5.03 -1.60
N TYR A 99 -6.67 4.73 -0.31
CA TYR A 99 -7.85 4.18 0.35
C TYR A 99 -9.03 5.16 0.39
N GLY A 100 -8.76 6.44 0.54
CA GLY A 100 -9.75 7.50 0.46
C GLY A 100 -10.41 7.54 -0.92
N LYS A 101 -9.64 7.38 -2.00
CA LYS A 101 -10.13 7.33 -3.39
C LYS A 101 -11.07 6.15 -3.60
N VAL A 102 -10.71 4.94 -3.14
CA VAL A 102 -11.58 3.75 -3.22
C VAL A 102 -12.91 4.01 -2.51
N LYS A 103 -12.89 4.48 -1.26
CA LYS A 103 -14.11 4.78 -0.50
C LYS A 103 -14.94 5.92 -1.08
N TYR A 104 -14.30 6.91 -1.70
CA TYR A 104 -15.00 8.01 -2.36
C TYR A 104 -15.76 7.54 -3.61
N LEU A 105 -15.12 6.69 -4.41
CA LEU A 105 -15.72 6.15 -5.64
C LEU A 105 -16.80 5.11 -5.33
N PHE A 106 -16.63 4.32 -4.29
CA PHE A 106 -17.52 3.25 -3.88
C PHE A 106 -18.07 3.50 -2.47
N LYS A 107 -19.04 4.41 -2.37
CA LYS A 107 -19.61 4.87 -1.10
C LYS A 107 -20.20 3.75 -0.24
N SER A 108 -20.66 2.66 -0.86
CA SER A 108 -21.16 1.47 -0.14
C SER A 108 -20.11 0.88 0.83
N LEU A 109 -18.82 0.98 0.50
CA LEU A 109 -17.73 0.51 1.34
C LEU A 109 -17.52 1.34 2.61
N SER A 110 -18.02 2.57 2.64
CA SER A 110 -17.94 3.45 3.82
C SER A 110 -19.11 3.30 4.78
N LEU A 111 -20.18 2.64 4.36
CA LEU A 111 -21.39 2.46 5.16
C LEU A 111 -21.25 1.24 6.08
N LYS A 112 -21.11 1.47 7.39
CA LYS A 112 -21.04 0.40 8.41
C LYS A 112 -22.23 -0.57 8.34
N MET A 113 -23.41 -0.11 7.91
CA MET A 113 -24.58 -0.94 7.74
C MET A 113 -24.47 -1.88 6.55
N ALA A 114 -23.96 -1.41 5.41
CA ALA A 114 -23.75 -2.26 4.23
C ALA A 114 -22.79 -3.42 4.51
N GLN A 115 -21.78 -3.19 5.35
CA GLN A 115 -20.81 -4.21 5.76
C GLN A 115 -21.40 -5.28 6.70
N LYS A 116 -22.55 -5.00 7.32
CA LYS A 116 -23.25 -5.90 8.26
C LYS A 116 -24.47 -6.59 7.66
N MET A 117 -24.85 -6.28 6.44
CA MET A 117 -26.01 -6.91 5.80
C MET A 117 -25.74 -8.38 5.55
N ILE A 118 -26.72 -9.22 5.90
CA ILE A 118 -26.69 -10.67 5.60
C ILE A 118 -26.56 -10.84 4.10
N GLY A 119 -25.53 -11.58 3.68
CA GLY A 119 -25.23 -11.83 2.26
C GLY A 119 -24.26 -10.83 1.61
N SER A 120 -23.85 -9.75 2.31
CA SER A 120 -22.78 -8.90 1.81
C SER A 120 -21.41 -9.62 1.85
N ARG A 121 -20.62 -9.44 0.80
CA ARG A 121 -19.24 -9.93 0.73
C ARG A 121 -18.28 -8.74 0.74
N PRO A 122 -18.08 -8.06 1.88
CA PRO A 122 -17.32 -6.81 1.94
C PRO A 122 -15.88 -6.98 1.48
N VAL A 123 -15.38 -8.20 1.53
CA VAL A 123 -14.04 -8.57 1.04
C VAL A 123 -14.03 -8.49 -0.49
N ASP A 124 -14.93 -9.19 -1.15
CA ASP A 124 -15.02 -9.23 -2.61
C ASP A 124 -15.34 -7.84 -3.17
N ASP A 125 -16.26 -7.12 -2.50
CA ASP A 125 -16.63 -5.74 -2.86
C ASP A 125 -15.43 -4.81 -2.82
N PHE A 126 -14.55 -4.95 -1.81
CA PHE A 126 -13.36 -4.11 -1.67
C PHE A 126 -12.30 -4.45 -2.73
N ILE A 127 -12.12 -5.73 -3.06
CA ILE A 127 -11.22 -6.16 -4.15
C ILE A 127 -11.70 -5.58 -5.49
N CYS A 128 -12.98 -5.77 -5.81
CA CYS A 128 -13.57 -5.23 -7.04
C CYS A 128 -13.44 -3.71 -7.11
N ALA A 129 -13.74 -3.01 -6.02
CA ALA A 129 -13.64 -1.56 -5.96
C ALA A 129 -12.18 -1.08 -6.17
N THR A 130 -11.21 -1.80 -5.61
CA THR A 130 -9.79 -1.48 -5.80
C THR A 130 -9.37 -1.72 -7.25
N LEU A 131 -9.77 -2.84 -7.87
CA LEU A 131 -9.53 -3.12 -9.28
C LEU A 131 -10.07 -2.01 -10.18
N PHE A 132 -11.34 -1.62 -10.00
CA PHE A 132 -11.94 -0.53 -10.78
C PHE A 132 -11.28 0.83 -10.50
N THR A 133 -10.83 1.07 -9.27
CA THR A 133 -10.08 2.29 -8.93
C THR A 133 -8.74 2.32 -9.67
N ASN A 134 -8.05 1.19 -9.76
CA ASN A 134 -6.81 1.06 -10.51
C ASN A 134 -7.05 1.26 -12.01
N CYS A 135 -8.07 0.60 -12.59
CA CYS A 135 -8.44 0.83 -14.00
C CYS A 135 -8.70 2.31 -14.27
N ARG A 136 -9.44 2.99 -13.38
CA ARG A 136 -9.67 4.43 -13.50
C ARG A 136 -8.37 5.23 -13.41
N THR A 137 -7.43 4.83 -12.54
CA THR A 137 -6.13 5.48 -12.39
C THR A 137 -5.33 5.44 -13.69
N CYS A 138 -5.38 4.33 -14.44
CA CYS A 138 -4.74 4.19 -15.76
C CYS A 138 -5.24 5.22 -16.79
N TYR A 139 -6.49 5.69 -16.67
CA TYR A 139 -7.05 6.72 -17.54
C TYR A 139 -6.88 8.16 -17.02
N GLN A 140 -6.58 8.32 -15.73
CA GLN A 140 -6.40 9.64 -15.12
C GLN A 140 -4.96 10.12 -15.32
N LEU A 141 -4.77 11.02 -16.28
CA LEU A 141 -3.46 11.63 -16.52
C LEU A 141 -3.09 12.67 -15.45
N ASP A 142 -4.07 13.21 -14.72
CA ASP A 142 -3.88 14.22 -13.68
C ASP A 142 -4.40 13.71 -12.34
N GLY A 143 -3.58 13.86 -11.29
CA GLY A 143 -3.93 13.44 -9.95
C GLY A 143 -2.84 13.75 -8.92
N PRO A 144 -3.15 13.70 -7.61
CA PRO A 144 -2.21 14.06 -6.56
C PRO A 144 -0.95 13.20 -6.56
N PHE A 145 -1.03 11.95 -7.00
CA PHE A 145 0.13 11.07 -7.12
C PHE A 145 1.11 11.55 -8.18
N ARG A 146 0.63 11.84 -9.38
CA ARG A 146 1.47 12.33 -10.47
C ARG A 146 2.12 13.67 -10.13
N THR A 147 1.38 14.58 -9.51
CA THR A 147 1.93 15.86 -9.09
C THR A 147 2.96 15.73 -7.98
N THR A 148 2.82 14.75 -7.10
CA THR A 148 3.73 14.52 -5.98
C THR A 148 4.97 13.72 -6.39
N PHE A 149 4.81 12.67 -7.18
CA PHE A 149 5.89 11.72 -7.49
C PHE A 149 6.41 11.82 -8.93
N GLY A 150 5.68 12.48 -9.83
CA GLY A 150 6.06 12.56 -11.25
C GLY A 150 5.98 11.25 -12.02
N VAL A 151 5.44 10.19 -11.41
CA VAL A 151 5.34 8.85 -12.00
C VAL A 151 3.96 8.69 -12.66
N PRO A 152 3.88 8.47 -13.99
CA PRO A 152 2.60 8.19 -14.63
C PRO A 152 2.13 6.77 -14.30
N PRO A 153 0.82 6.53 -14.22
CA PRO A 153 0.28 5.18 -14.12
C PRO A 153 0.55 4.40 -15.41
N PRO A 154 0.54 3.06 -15.35
CA PRO A 154 0.62 2.21 -16.54
C PRO A 154 -0.58 2.45 -17.45
N SER A 155 -0.46 2.10 -18.72
CA SER A 155 -1.63 2.02 -19.60
C SER A 155 -2.59 0.92 -19.12
N ILE A 156 -3.87 1.04 -19.49
CA ILE A 156 -4.85 0.00 -19.09
C ILE A 156 -4.50 -1.37 -19.67
N HIS A 157 -3.89 -1.43 -20.85
CA HIS A 157 -3.45 -2.68 -21.46
C HIS A 157 -2.30 -3.32 -20.68
N GLU A 158 -1.30 -2.53 -20.28
CA GLU A 158 -0.20 -3.01 -19.42
C GLU A 158 -0.73 -3.51 -18.06
N TYR A 159 -1.67 -2.76 -17.47
CA TYR A 159 -2.25 -3.14 -16.18
C TYR A 159 -3.04 -4.46 -16.24
N LEU A 160 -3.77 -4.69 -17.34
CA LEU A 160 -4.56 -5.91 -17.55
C LEU A 160 -3.75 -7.05 -18.21
N GLY A 161 -2.46 -6.84 -18.52
CA GLY A 161 -1.60 -7.87 -19.11
C GLY A 161 -1.94 -8.19 -20.57
N GLN A 162 -2.43 -7.18 -21.33
CA GLN A 162 -2.81 -7.30 -22.75
C GLN A 162 -1.78 -6.64 -23.67
#